data_4dcbcab48cfca0911868990695003c17
#
_entry.id   4dcbcab48cfca0911868990695003c17
#
_cell.length_a   1.000
_cell.length_b   1.000
_cell.length_c   1.000
_cell.angle_alpha   90.00
_cell.angle_beta   90.00
_cell.angle_gamma   90.00
#
_symmetry.space_group_name_H-M   'P 1'
#
loop_
_entity.id
_entity.type
_entity.pdbx_description
1 polymer ?
#
loop_
_entity_poly.entity_id
_entity_poly.type
_entity_poly.pdbx_seq_one_letter_code
_entity_poly.pdbx_strand_id
1 'polypeptide(L)'
;MSQRVEQLKEFHHWTKLAQEQTGKSPVTQLKEILALRKMGGQCGISDYYNYKLYDDSYLKGRGREDFLGWKLHTQFSLALNPRSAVLPAWDKNVFTLIAGSAGLPVAPVMACFHPAAQISPILGQHLRSIEDVQKFLRNPDIYPLFGKPVYSQQSYGSASLTGYDDQCDSIVLVNGGKETIFEFSRRMVESVDTRYHKPECGYIFQKSLDLAPSLQAFTKWSAICGVRVVCLNGPQGVVPIQAMWKVAVAPNHVDNFSSGRRGNLIANVDLKTGEVSRMVDKYWPDTQVFESHPVTGVPLAGLRLPDWERVLEICHLGGALFPLMKIHHWDFALTAQGPLILELNDIGGIAQLFGGGLLTENTREFLKCHANLQEHPWVKAL
;
A
#
# COMPACT_ATOMS: atom_id res chain seq x y z
N MET A 1 27.55 5.87 -19.51
CA MET A 1 28.34 5.56 -18.29
C MET A 1 27.88 4.21 -17.77
N SER A 2 28.75 3.29 -17.34
CA SER A 2 28.26 1.98 -16.90
C SER A 2 27.49 2.10 -15.58
N GLN A 3 26.42 1.34 -15.39
CA GLN A 3 25.58 1.29 -14.18
C GLN A 3 26.42 1.12 -12.90
N ARG A 4 27.54 0.41 -12.97
CA ARG A 4 28.49 0.24 -11.84
C ARG A 4 29.19 1.54 -11.43
N VAL A 5 29.52 2.42 -12.38
CA VAL A 5 30.17 3.71 -12.08
C VAL A 5 29.19 4.65 -11.38
N GLU A 6 27.92 4.60 -11.76
CA GLU A 6 26.86 5.39 -11.15
C GLU A 6 26.60 4.95 -9.70
N GLN A 7 26.49 3.64 -9.47
CA GLN A 7 26.37 3.06 -8.13
C GLN A 7 27.55 3.39 -7.20
N LEU A 8 28.77 3.44 -7.72
CA LEU A 8 29.95 3.82 -6.94
C LEU A 8 29.94 5.31 -6.57
N LYS A 9 29.47 6.18 -7.47
CA LYS A 9 29.31 7.61 -7.17
C LYS A 9 28.25 7.86 -6.11
N GLU A 10 27.08 7.18 -6.22
CA GLU A 10 26.04 7.23 -5.20
C GLU A 10 26.55 6.75 -3.84
N PHE A 11 27.24 5.61 -3.80
CA PHE A 11 27.81 5.09 -2.56
C PHE A 11 28.79 6.06 -1.91
N HIS A 12 29.69 6.66 -2.70
CA HIS A 12 30.63 7.66 -2.21
C HIS A 12 29.91 8.90 -1.65
N HIS A 13 28.91 9.39 -2.36
CA HIS A 13 28.08 10.51 -1.92
C HIS A 13 27.38 10.22 -0.60
N TRP A 14 26.70 9.06 -0.50
CA TRP A 14 26.01 8.64 0.71
C TRP A 14 26.95 8.47 1.91
N THR A 15 28.09 7.88 1.68
CA THR A 15 29.12 7.69 2.73
C THR A 15 29.58 9.03 3.30
N LYS A 16 29.80 10.01 2.42
CA LYS A 16 30.24 11.36 2.82
C LYS A 16 29.15 12.07 3.62
N LEU A 17 27.89 12.07 3.15
CA LEU A 17 26.76 12.66 3.86
C LEU A 17 26.56 12.05 5.25
N ALA A 18 26.62 10.73 5.36
CA ALA A 18 26.47 10.05 6.64
C ALA A 18 27.61 10.40 7.60
N GLN A 19 28.86 10.54 7.10
CA GLN A 19 30.01 11.00 7.88
C GLN A 19 29.82 12.44 8.37
N GLU A 20 29.35 13.34 7.52
CA GLU A 20 29.06 14.74 7.89
C GLU A 20 27.99 14.85 8.95
N GLN A 21 26.93 13.99 8.87
CA GLN A 21 25.82 14.00 9.83
C GLN A 21 26.16 13.38 11.20
N THR A 22 27.02 12.37 11.25
CA THR A 22 27.21 11.55 12.46
C THR A 22 28.67 11.44 12.93
N GLY A 23 29.64 11.92 12.15
CA GLY A 23 31.07 11.72 12.40
C GLY A 23 31.57 10.29 12.10
N LYS A 24 30.68 9.37 11.69
CA LYS A 24 31.02 7.95 11.48
C LYS A 24 31.89 7.78 10.22
N SER A 25 33.10 7.23 10.39
CA SER A 25 34.06 7.07 9.29
C SER A 25 33.54 6.12 8.19
N PRO A 26 33.98 6.30 6.93
CA PRO A 26 33.62 5.40 5.82
C PRO A 26 33.99 3.93 6.09
N VAL A 27 35.10 3.69 6.78
CA VAL A 27 35.56 2.34 7.16
C VAL A 27 34.59 1.72 8.17
N THR A 28 34.13 2.50 9.14
CA THR A 28 33.14 2.04 10.13
C THR A 28 31.82 1.70 9.46
N GLN A 29 31.34 2.59 8.58
CA GLN A 29 30.11 2.36 7.80
C GLN A 29 30.20 1.07 6.98
N LEU A 30 31.32 0.83 6.29
CA LEU A 30 31.53 -0.39 5.51
C LEU A 30 31.52 -1.65 6.39
N LYS A 31 32.18 -1.61 7.56
CA LYS A 31 32.15 -2.71 8.52
C LYS A 31 30.73 -3.02 8.99
N GLU A 32 29.96 -2.01 9.33
CA GLU A 32 28.54 -2.15 9.73
C GLU A 32 27.69 -2.75 8.60
N ILE A 33 27.83 -2.28 7.36
CA ILE A 33 27.14 -2.82 6.19
C ILE A 33 27.47 -4.31 5.99
N LEU A 34 28.77 -4.66 6.07
CA LEU A 34 29.20 -6.06 5.92
C LEU A 34 28.68 -6.96 7.04
N ALA A 35 28.57 -6.45 8.26
CA ALA A 35 27.96 -7.16 9.38
C ALA A 35 26.46 -7.38 9.14
N LEU A 36 25.73 -6.33 8.77
CA LEU A 36 24.29 -6.39 8.50
C LEU A 36 23.92 -7.36 7.36
N ARG A 37 24.74 -7.45 6.32
CA ARG A 37 24.53 -8.41 5.23
C ARG A 37 24.60 -9.88 5.67
N LYS A 38 25.29 -10.16 6.77
CA LYS A 38 25.42 -11.50 7.36
C LYS A 38 24.32 -11.81 8.38
N MET A 39 23.61 -10.79 8.86
CA MET A 39 22.48 -10.96 9.78
C MET A 39 21.24 -11.45 9.02
N GLY A 40 20.27 -12.00 9.74
CA GLY A 40 19.07 -12.58 9.17
C GLY A 40 18.26 -11.60 8.29
N GLY A 41 18.25 -10.31 8.61
CA GLY A 41 17.58 -9.27 7.81
C GLY A 41 18.28 -8.92 6.50
N GLN A 42 19.55 -9.28 6.32
CA GLN A 42 20.36 -9.12 5.09
C GLN A 42 20.31 -7.70 4.49
N CYS A 43 20.34 -6.67 5.35
CA CYS A 43 20.37 -5.29 4.89
C CYS A 43 21.62 -5.00 4.04
N GLY A 44 21.40 -4.44 2.85
CA GLY A 44 22.46 -4.05 1.93
C GLY A 44 22.85 -2.58 2.09
N ILE A 45 23.66 -2.10 1.12
CA ILE A 45 24.14 -0.71 1.09
C ILE A 45 22.97 0.28 1.08
N SER A 46 22.02 0.10 0.16
CA SER A 46 20.88 1.03 0.04
C SER A 46 20.02 1.02 1.30
N ASP A 47 19.81 -0.16 1.93
CA ASP A 47 19.04 -0.27 3.16
C ASP A 47 19.71 0.46 4.32
N TYR A 48 21.04 0.34 4.44
CA TYR A 48 21.84 1.00 5.47
C TYR A 48 21.65 2.51 5.45
N TYR A 49 21.64 3.11 4.27
CA TYR A 49 21.42 4.55 4.13
C TYR A 49 19.94 4.93 4.17
N ASN A 50 19.09 4.25 3.44
CA ASN A 50 17.64 4.56 3.37
C ASN A 50 16.97 4.50 4.74
N TYR A 51 17.36 3.56 5.60
CA TYR A 51 16.82 3.41 6.95
C TYR A 51 17.63 4.14 8.01
N LYS A 52 18.66 4.91 7.61
CA LYS A 52 19.56 5.65 8.50
C LYS A 52 20.22 4.77 9.55
N LEU A 53 20.60 3.53 9.18
CA LEU A 53 21.22 2.58 10.11
C LEU A 53 22.62 3.01 10.57
N TYR A 54 23.19 4.03 9.94
CA TYR A 54 24.45 4.67 10.35
C TYR A 54 24.28 5.62 11.55
N ASP A 55 23.04 6.04 11.87
CA ASP A 55 22.75 7.08 12.86
C ASP A 55 22.19 6.46 14.15
N ASP A 56 23.07 6.29 15.16
CA ASP A 56 22.69 5.72 16.44
C ASP A 56 21.69 6.60 17.20
N SER A 57 21.75 7.92 17.01
CA SER A 57 20.80 8.87 17.62
C SER A 57 19.41 8.73 17.04
N TYR A 58 19.33 8.45 15.75
CA TYR A 58 18.07 8.21 15.05
C TYR A 58 17.43 6.87 15.47
N LEU A 59 18.24 5.84 15.64
CA LEU A 59 17.78 4.52 16.07
C LEU A 59 17.27 4.49 17.53
N LYS A 60 17.73 5.43 18.37
CA LYS A 60 17.30 5.56 19.77
C LYS A 60 17.42 4.25 20.57
N GLY A 61 18.52 3.52 20.39
CA GLY A 61 18.78 2.25 21.06
C GLY A 61 18.08 1.03 20.45
N ARG A 62 17.37 1.17 19.32
CA ARG A 62 16.83 0.03 18.55
C ARG A 62 17.94 -0.72 17.83
N GLY A 63 17.84 -2.03 17.77
CA GLY A 63 18.82 -2.88 17.09
C GLY A 63 18.78 -2.70 15.57
N ARG A 64 19.95 -2.63 14.94
CA ARG A 64 20.05 -2.66 13.48
C ARG A 64 19.64 -4.01 12.91
N GLU A 65 19.78 -5.06 13.69
CA GLU A 65 19.37 -6.42 13.37
C GLU A 65 17.85 -6.57 13.19
N ASP A 66 17.06 -5.64 13.71
CA ASP A 66 15.60 -5.65 13.56
C ASP A 66 15.14 -5.23 12.16
N PHE A 67 16.04 -4.69 11.34
CA PHE A 67 15.70 -4.23 10.01
C PHE A 67 15.78 -5.35 8.98
N LEU A 68 14.78 -5.38 8.10
CA LEU A 68 14.69 -6.29 6.97
C LEU A 68 15.15 -5.58 5.70
N GLY A 69 16.14 -6.13 4.99
CA GLY A 69 16.59 -5.59 3.71
C GLY A 69 15.49 -5.67 2.65
N TRP A 70 15.43 -4.69 1.76
CA TRP A 70 14.36 -4.56 0.77
C TRP A 70 14.17 -5.81 -0.10
N LYS A 71 15.24 -6.55 -0.38
CA LYS A 71 15.18 -7.82 -1.14
C LYS A 71 14.41 -8.90 -0.40
N LEU A 72 14.37 -8.85 0.91
CA LEU A 72 13.63 -9.79 1.74
C LEU A 72 12.18 -9.34 2.02
N HIS A 73 11.76 -8.13 1.69
CA HIS A 73 10.37 -7.69 1.91
C HIS A 73 9.36 -8.62 1.24
N THR A 74 9.59 -8.93 -0.03
CA THR A 74 8.75 -9.90 -0.74
C THR A 74 8.90 -11.30 -0.16
N GLN A 75 10.14 -11.73 0.16
CA GLN A 75 10.41 -13.04 0.72
C GLN A 75 9.79 -13.24 2.11
N PHE A 76 9.69 -12.16 2.88
CA PHE A 76 9.01 -12.17 4.18
C PHE A 76 7.53 -12.58 4.04
N SER A 77 6.83 -11.98 3.09
CA SER A 77 5.44 -12.32 2.83
C SER A 77 5.28 -13.70 2.20
N LEU A 78 6.14 -14.06 1.24
CA LEU A 78 6.11 -15.37 0.60
C LEU A 78 6.43 -16.53 1.57
N ALA A 79 7.27 -16.27 2.58
CA ALA A 79 7.58 -17.27 3.62
C ALA A 79 6.37 -17.60 4.50
N LEU A 80 5.44 -16.65 4.65
CA LEU A 80 4.28 -16.75 5.53
C LEU A 80 2.98 -17.08 4.77
N ASN A 81 2.88 -16.74 3.48
CA ASN A 81 1.66 -16.91 2.69
C ASN A 81 1.87 -17.97 1.60
N PRO A 82 1.31 -19.18 1.74
CA PRO A 82 1.36 -20.17 0.67
C PRO A 82 0.55 -19.69 -0.54
N ARG A 83 1.03 -19.98 -1.75
CA ARG A 83 0.35 -19.55 -3.00
C ARG A 83 -1.11 -19.99 -3.11
N SER A 84 -1.46 -21.12 -2.52
CA SER A 84 -2.84 -21.63 -2.48
C SER A 84 -3.79 -20.77 -1.63
N ALA A 85 -3.28 -19.92 -0.76
CA ALA A 85 -4.10 -19.12 0.16
C ALA A 85 -4.30 -17.67 -0.32
N VAL A 86 -3.53 -17.20 -1.31
CA VAL A 86 -3.47 -15.76 -1.64
C VAL A 86 -4.48 -15.29 -2.70
N LEU A 87 -5.34 -16.15 -3.19
CA LEU A 87 -6.34 -15.79 -4.19
C LEU A 87 -7.17 -14.55 -3.79
N PRO A 88 -7.65 -14.40 -2.54
CA PRO A 88 -8.41 -13.21 -2.14
C PRO A 88 -7.60 -11.90 -2.23
N ALA A 89 -6.27 -11.97 -2.13
CA ALA A 89 -5.41 -10.81 -2.30
C ALA A 89 -5.18 -10.44 -3.77
N TRP A 90 -5.34 -11.39 -4.67
CA TRP A 90 -5.12 -11.18 -6.11
C TRP A 90 -6.39 -10.84 -6.87
N ASP A 91 -7.51 -11.42 -6.46
CA ASP A 91 -8.82 -11.26 -7.10
C ASP A 91 -9.75 -10.43 -6.18
N LYS A 92 -9.99 -9.17 -6.59
CA LYS A 92 -10.84 -8.24 -5.82
C LYS A 92 -12.30 -8.67 -5.77
N ASN A 93 -12.78 -9.45 -6.74
CA ASN A 93 -14.13 -10.01 -6.71
C ASN A 93 -14.23 -11.08 -5.63
N VAL A 94 -13.29 -12.02 -5.60
CA VAL A 94 -13.23 -13.07 -4.57
C VAL A 94 -13.11 -12.45 -3.18
N PHE A 95 -12.26 -11.46 -3.02
CA PHE A 95 -12.14 -10.71 -1.77
C PHE A 95 -13.46 -10.07 -1.35
N THR A 96 -14.09 -9.31 -2.26
CA THR A 96 -15.35 -8.61 -1.99
C THR A 96 -16.50 -9.58 -1.65
N LEU A 97 -16.55 -10.72 -2.35
CA LEU A 97 -17.55 -11.77 -2.06
C LEU A 97 -17.36 -12.35 -0.66
N ILE A 98 -16.15 -12.74 -0.29
CA ILE A 98 -15.87 -13.34 1.02
C ILE A 98 -16.09 -12.31 2.14
N ALA A 99 -15.43 -11.17 2.05
CA ALA A 99 -15.49 -10.15 3.09
C ALA A 99 -16.88 -9.51 3.22
N GLY A 100 -17.53 -9.21 2.10
CA GLY A 100 -18.90 -8.66 2.09
C GLY A 100 -19.94 -9.63 2.62
N SER A 101 -19.86 -10.93 2.24
CA SER A 101 -20.77 -11.96 2.77
C SER A 101 -20.57 -12.20 4.27
N ALA A 102 -19.38 -11.96 4.79
CA ALA A 102 -19.07 -12.02 6.22
C ALA A 102 -19.46 -10.74 6.99
N GLY A 103 -20.02 -9.74 6.31
CA GLY A 103 -20.43 -8.47 6.93
C GLY A 103 -19.29 -7.52 7.21
N LEU A 104 -18.08 -7.71 6.64
CA LEU A 104 -17.01 -6.74 6.74
C LEU A 104 -17.32 -5.51 5.86
N PRO A 105 -16.93 -4.31 6.31
CA PRO A 105 -17.18 -3.07 5.58
C PRO A 105 -16.22 -2.96 4.38
N VAL A 106 -16.67 -3.39 3.21
CA VAL A 106 -15.95 -3.26 1.94
C VAL A 106 -16.50 -2.09 1.12
N ALA A 107 -15.67 -1.50 0.26
CA ALA A 107 -16.10 -0.44 -0.64
C ALA A 107 -17.22 -0.96 -1.57
N PRO A 108 -18.40 -0.28 -1.64
CA PRO A 108 -19.54 -0.75 -2.40
C PRO A 108 -19.24 -0.88 -3.90
N VAL A 109 -19.55 -2.05 -4.48
CA VAL A 109 -19.44 -2.30 -5.91
C VAL A 109 -20.76 -1.96 -6.60
N MET A 110 -20.71 -1.09 -7.60
CA MET A 110 -21.86 -0.67 -8.39
C MET A 110 -22.07 -1.58 -9.60
N ALA A 111 -21.00 -1.96 -10.26
CA ALA A 111 -21.01 -2.87 -11.39
C ALA A 111 -19.68 -3.62 -11.54
N CYS A 112 -19.75 -4.79 -12.15
CA CYS A 112 -18.59 -5.59 -12.48
C CYS A 112 -18.68 -6.06 -13.94
N PHE A 113 -17.68 -5.72 -14.73
CA PHE A 113 -17.49 -6.29 -16.07
C PHE A 113 -16.78 -7.62 -15.97
N HIS A 114 -17.41 -8.67 -16.52
CA HIS A 114 -16.80 -9.98 -16.68
C HIS A 114 -17.44 -10.70 -17.86
N PRO A 115 -16.70 -10.94 -18.96
CA PRO A 115 -17.30 -11.45 -20.21
C PRO A 115 -17.65 -12.92 -20.18
N ALA A 116 -16.96 -13.72 -19.34
CA ALA A 116 -17.01 -15.18 -19.44
C ALA A 116 -17.98 -15.86 -18.45
N ALA A 117 -18.38 -15.21 -17.37
CA ALA A 117 -19.16 -15.88 -16.32
C ALA A 117 -20.31 -15.04 -15.80
N GLN A 118 -21.31 -15.70 -15.24
CA GLN A 118 -22.29 -15.03 -14.42
C GLN A 118 -21.69 -14.71 -13.06
N ILE A 119 -21.85 -13.46 -12.60
CA ILE A 119 -21.32 -12.99 -11.33
C ILE A 119 -22.40 -12.93 -10.24
N SER A 120 -21.95 -12.92 -8.97
CA SER A 120 -22.85 -12.74 -7.83
C SER A 120 -23.44 -11.32 -7.77
N PRO A 121 -24.71 -11.15 -7.37
CA PRO A 121 -25.33 -9.85 -7.17
C PRO A 121 -24.61 -8.94 -6.15
N ILE A 122 -23.80 -9.50 -5.24
CA ILE A 122 -22.94 -8.74 -4.32
C ILE A 122 -21.95 -7.85 -5.07
N LEU A 123 -21.57 -8.22 -6.29
CA LEU A 123 -20.67 -7.45 -7.16
C LEU A 123 -21.41 -6.41 -8.02
N GLY A 124 -22.66 -6.07 -7.66
CA GLY A 124 -23.47 -5.07 -8.35
C GLY A 124 -24.01 -5.55 -9.70
N GLN A 125 -24.19 -4.61 -10.62
CA GLN A 125 -24.69 -4.90 -11.95
C GLN A 125 -23.67 -5.70 -12.78
N HIS A 126 -24.09 -6.81 -13.37
CA HIS A 126 -23.25 -7.57 -14.28
C HIS A 126 -23.22 -6.92 -15.67
N LEU A 127 -22.02 -6.53 -16.12
CA LEU A 127 -21.72 -6.03 -17.45
C LEU A 127 -21.01 -7.14 -18.23
N ARG A 128 -21.64 -7.66 -19.29
CA ARG A 128 -21.16 -8.86 -20.02
C ARG A 128 -20.38 -8.52 -21.27
N SER A 129 -20.63 -7.35 -21.82
CA SER A 129 -20.05 -6.89 -23.08
C SER A 129 -19.52 -5.47 -22.96
N ILE A 130 -18.74 -5.04 -23.94
CA ILE A 130 -18.28 -3.65 -24.04
C ILE A 130 -19.48 -2.70 -24.15
N GLU A 131 -20.52 -3.11 -24.87
CA GLU A 131 -21.76 -2.34 -25.04
C GLU A 131 -22.49 -2.16 -23.70
N ASP A 132 -22.49 -3.19 -22.83
CA ASP A 132 -23.03 -3.05 -21.47
C ASP A 132 -22.25 -2.03 -20.65
N VAL A 133 -20.91 -2.05 -20.74
CA VAL A 133 -20.04 -1.07 -20.08
C VAL A 133 -20.32 0.33 -20.59
N GLN A 134 -20.41 0.51 -21.91
CA GLN A 134 -20.71 1.81 -22.53
C GLN A 134 -22.09 2.32 -22.11
N LYS A 135 -23.10 1.46 -22.09
CA LYS A 135 -24.44 1.80 -21.62
C LYS A 135 -24.44 2.20 -20.13
N PHE A 136 -23.73 1.46 -19.31
CA PHE A 136 -23.57 1.77 -17.87
C PHE A 136 -22.93 3.15 -17.69
N LEU A 137 -21.83 3.42 -18.37
CA LEU A 137 -21.09 4.69 -18.24
C LEU A 137 -21.85 5.92 -18.80
N ARG A 138 -22.83 5.76 -19.69
CA ARG A 138 -23.67 6.87 -20.16
C ARG A 138 -24.77 7.28 -19.18
N ASN A 139 -24.95 6.53 -18.09
CA ASN A 139 -25.90 6.93 -17.06
C ASN A 139 -25.29 7.99 -16.13
N PRO A 140 -25.78 9.25 -16.12
CA PRO A 140 -25.22 10.32 -15.29
C PRO A 140 -25.40 10.08 -13.79
N ASP A 141 -26.40 9.28 -13.37
CA ASP A 141 -26.77 9.06 -11.97
C ASP A 141 -25.79 8.16 -11.20
N ILE A 142 -24.88 7.48 -11.91
CA ILE A 142 -23.91 6.58 -11.25
C ILE A 142 -22.68 7.30 -10.70
N TYR A 143 -22.41 8.50 -11.16
CA TYR A 143 -21.20 9.23 -10.77
C TYR A 143 -21.32 9.92 -9.41
N PRO A 144 -20.18 10.15 -8.72
CA PRO A 144 -18.82 9.78 -9.12
C PRO A 144 -18.49 8.29 -8.85
N LEU A 145 -17.62 7.71 -9.69
CA LEU A 145 -17.18 6.34 -9.63
C LEU A 145 -15.66 6.21 -9.50
N PHE A 146 -15.23 5.10 -8.89
CA PHE A 146 -13.85 4.62 -8.97
C PHE A 146 -13.83 3.27 -9.69
N GLY A 147 -13.18 3.25 -10.85
CA GLY A 147 -13.00 2.04 -11.65
C GLY A 147 -11.62 1.44 -11.45
N LYS A 148 -11.53 0.10 -11.34
CA LYS A 148 -10.25 -0.61 -11.27
C LYS A 148 -10.34 -2.02 -11.83
N PRO A 149 -9.22 -2.55 -12.42
CA PRO A 149 -9.17 -3.95 -12.81
C PRO A 149 -9.32 -4.86 -11.58
N VAL A 150 -9.99 -6.00 -11.77
CA VAL A 150 -10.14 -7.02 -10.72
C VAL A 150 -8.78 -7.53 -10.26
N TYR A 151 -7.91 -7.83 -11.23
CA TYR A 151 -6.53 -8.23 -10.98
C TYR A 151 -5.58 -7.11 -11.43
N SER A 152 -5.04 -6.36 -10.49
CA SER A 152 -4.05 -5.31 -10.76
C SER A 152 -3.28 -4.94 -9.51
N GLN A 153 -2.10 -4.35 -9.69
CA GLN A 153 -1.23 -3.86 -8.61
C GLN A 153 -0.89 -2.38 -8.85
N GLN A 154 -0.48 -1.68 -7.80
CA GLN A 154 0.03 -0.29 -7.86
C GLN A 154 -0.94 0.70 -8.52
N SER A 155 -2.25 0.51 -8.40
CA SER A 155 -3.31 1.31 -9.03
C SER A 155 -3.25 1.31 -10.56
N TYR A 156 -2.59 0.33 -11.18
CA TYR A 156 -2.52 0.22 -12.64
C TYR A 156 -3.92 -0.02 -13.22
N GLY A 157 -4.27 0.77 -14.24
CA GLY A 157 -5.58 0.69 -14.89
C GLY A 157 -6.75 1.26 -14.09
N SER A 158 -6.51 1.86 -12.90
CA SER A 158 -7.56 2.51 -12.12
C SER A 158 -7.88 3.90 -12.68
N ALA A 159 -9.14 4.32 -12.51
CA ALA A 159 -9.61 5.64 -12.92
C ALA A 159 -10.65 6.18 -11.94
N SER A 160 -10.56 7.47 -11.62
CA SER A 160 -11.58 8.22 -10.87
C SER A 160 -12.44 9.01 -11.86
N LEU A 161 -13.70 8.66 -11.96
CA LEU A 161 -14.68 9.18 -12.92
C LEU A 161 -15.65 10.10 -12.19
N THR A 162 -15.71 11.36 -12.59
CA THR A 162 -16.52 12.38 -11.89
C THR A 162 -17.85 12.68 -12.57
N GLY A 163 -18.00 12.31 -13.85
CA GLY A 163 -19.21 12.58 -14.59
C GLY A 163 -19.21 12.03 -16.00
N TYR A 164 -20.33 12.23 -16.68
CA TYR A 164 -20.53 11.96 -18.08
C TYR A 164 -20.88 13.26 -18.84
N ASP A 165 -20.26 13.47 -19.97
CA ASP A 165 -20.52 14.58 -20.88
C ASP A 165 -21.20 14.04 -22.14
N ASP A 166 -22.49 14.31 -22.26
CA ASP A 166 -23.36 13.87 -23.37
C ASP A 166 -23.06 14.54 -24.72
N GLN A 167 -22.46 15.73 -24.68
CA GLN A 167 -22.14 16.47 -25.92
C GLN A 167 -21.00 15.82 -26.70
N CYS A 168 -20.07 15.17 -26.02
CA CYS A 168 -18.93 14.51 -26.66
C CYS A 168 -18.84 13.00 -26.37
N ASP A 169 -19.89 12.39 -25.81
CA ASP A 169 -19.96 10.98 -25.41
C ASP A 169 -18.72 10.54 -24.62
N SER A 170 -18.37 11.31 -23.59
CA SER A 170 -17.13 11.16 -22.85
C SER A 170 -17.36 11.09 -21.36
N ILE A 171 -16.54 10.30 -20.68
CA ILE A 171 -16.39 10.38 -19.23
C ILE A 171 -15.50 11.57 -18.86
N VAL A 172 -15.82 12.18 -17.73
CA VAL A 172 -14.99 13.22 -17.11
C VAL A 172 -14.16 12.60 -16.03
N LEU A 173 -12.84 12.75 -16.12
CA LEU A 173 -11.89 12.29 -15.13
C LEU A 173 -11.71 13.33 -14.02
N VAL A 174 -11.31 12.89 -12.85
CA VAL A 174 -11.14 13.75 -11.68
C VAL A 174 -10.11 14.88 -11.88
N ASN A 175 -9.16 14.74 -12.80
CA ASN A 175 -8.20 15.79 -13.19
C ASN A 175 -8.78 16.79 -14.23
N GLY A 176 -10.07 16.70 -14.53
CA GLY A 176 -10.73 17.52 -15.55
C GLY A 176 -10.53 17.05 -17.00
N GLY A 177 -9.72 16.03 -17.22
CA GLY A 177 -9.57 15.39 -18.53
C GLY A 177 -10.85 14.69 -18.97
N LYS A 178 -11.01 14.52 -20.28
CA LYS A 178 -12.12 13.75 -20.86
C LYS A 178 -11.55 12.61 -21.70
N GLU A 179 -12.21 11.46 -21.64
CA GLU A 179 -11.92 10.29 -22.46
C GLU A 179 -13.23 9.78 -23.05
N THR A 180 -13.29 9.49 -24.34
CA THR A 180 -14.53 8.98 -24.95
C THR A 180 -14.88 7.64 -24.30
N ILE A 181 -16.20 7.38 -24.18
CA ILE A 181 -16.67 6.10 -23.61
C ILE A 181 -16.12 4.92 -24.43
N PHE A 182 -16.00 5.09 -25.75
CA PHE A 182 -15.42 4.07 -26.61
C PHE A 182 -13.96 3.77 -26.29
N GLU A 183 -13.11 4.80 -26.16
CA GLU A 183 -11.68 4.63 -25.85
C GLU A 183 -11.46 4.07 -24.45
N PHE A 184 -12.20 4.57 -23.46
CA PHE A 184 -12.12 4.07 -22.09
C PHE A 184 -12.49 2.59 -22.01
N SER A 185 -13.64 2.20 -22.59
CA SER A 185 -14.11 0.80 -22.54
C SER A 185 -13.18 -0.13 -23.30
N ARG A 186 -12.62 0.31 -24.43
CA ARG A 186 -11.61 -0.45 -25.18
C ARG A 186 -10.33 -0.64 -24.37
N ARG A 187 -9.79 0.44 -23.80
CA ARG A 187 -8.59 0.38 -22.97
C ARG A 187 -8.77 -0.51 -21.74
N MET A 188 -9.95 -0.52 -21.16
CA MET A 188 -10.29 -1.37 -20.03
C MET A 188 -10.15 -2.86 -20.37
N VAL A 189 -10.50 -3.25 -21.59
CA VAL A 189 -10.47 -4.65 -22.06
C VAL A 189 -9.13 -5.01 -22.71
N GLU A 190 -8.49 -4.08 -23.41
CA GLU A 190 -7.27 -4.33 -24.21
C GLU A 190 -5.97 -3.98 -23.47
N SER A 191 -5.95 -3.94 -22.14
CA SER A 191 -4.77 -3.51 -21.38
C SER A 191 -3.47 -4.11 -21.88
N VAL A 192 -2.47 -3.26 -22.10
CA VAL A 192 -1.22 -3.58 -22.80
C VAL A 192 -0.14 -4.16 -21.87
N ASP A 193 -0.19 -3.93 -20.57
CA ASP A 193 0.81 -4.43 -19.61
C ASP A 193 0.25 -5.53 -18.71
N THR A 194 0.45 -6.77 -19.12
CA THR A 194 -0.03 -7.96 -18.43
C THR A 194 0.69 -8.30 -17.12
N ARG A 195 1.77 -7.57 -16.75
CA ARG A 195 2.48 -7.82 -15.50
C ARG A 195 1.66 -7.42 -14.27
N TYR A 196 0.91 -6.35 -14.40
CA TYR A 196 0.15 -5.74 -13.31
C TYR A 196 -1.36 -5.70 -13.54
N HIS A 197 -1.82 -6.20 -14.70
CA HIS A 197 -3.21 -6.24 -15.07
C HIS A 197 -3.50 -7.48 -15.91
N LYS A 198 -4.61 -8.14 -15.61
CA LYS A 198 -5.13 -9.28 -16.37
C LYS A 198 -6.54 -8.95 -16.84
N PRO A 199 -6.71 -8.50 -18.08
CA PRO A 199 -8.02 -8.10 -18.62
C PRO A 199 -9.08 -9.18 -18.52
N GLU A 200 -8.67 -10.45 -18.67
CA GLU A 200 -9.55 -11.60 -18.57
C GLU A 200 -10.21 -11.77 -17.19
N CYS A 201 -9.65 -11.16 -16.14
CA CYS A 201 -10.24 -11.19 -14.80
C CYS A 201 -11.36 -10.15 -14.62
N GLY A 202 -11.52 -9.23 -15.56
CA GLY A 202 -12.58 -8.23 -15.54
C GLY A 202 -12.21 -6.91 -14.85
N TYR A 203 -13.25 -6.08 -14.65
CA TYR A 203 -13.11 -4.72 -14.12
C TYR A 203 -14.27 -4.40 -13.20
N ILE A 204 -14.01 -3.73 -12.08
CA ILE A 204 -15.06 -3.32 -11.13
C ILE A 204 -15.20 -1.80 -11.09
N PHE A 205 -16.44 -1.36 -10.96
CA PHE A 205 -16.82 0.02 -10.71
C PHE A 205 -17.37 0.12 -9.29
N GLN A 206 -16.74 0.93 -8.47
CA GLN A 206 -17.14 1.18 -7.09
C GLN A 206 -17.66 2.60 -6.96
N LYS A 207 -18.56 2.83 -6.00
CA LYS A 207 -18.93 4.19 -5.63
C LYS A 207 -17.68 4.92 -5.16
N SER A 208 -17.51 6.17 -5.61
CA SER A 208 -16.46 7.02 -5.07
C SER A 208 -16.68 7.25 -3.57
N LEU A 209 -15.61 7.27 -2.82
CA LEU A 209 -15.65 7.43 -1.37
C LEU A 209 -15.27 8.85 -0.98
N ASP A 210 -15.90 9.37 0.06
CA ASP A 210 -15.57 10.66 0.64
C ASP A 210 -14.59 10.47 1.81
N LEU A 211 -13.47 11.16 1.75
CA LEU A 211 -12.48 11.15 2.82
C LEU A 211 -13.10 11.69 4.13
N ALA A 212 -12.74 11.10 5.25
CA ALA A 212 -13.21 11.56 6.57
C ALA A 212 -12.97 13.07 6.74
N PRO A 213 -13.93 13.83 7.30
CA PRO A 213 -13.84 15.30 7.36
C PRO A 213 -12.57 15.82 8.04
N SER A 214 -12.10 15.16 9.09
CA SER A 214 -10.85 15.52 9.79
C SER A 214 -9.62 15.39 8.89
N LEU A 215 -9.55 14.33 8.08
CA LEU A 215 -8.46 14.10 7.13
C LEU A 215 -8.57 15.05 5.95
N GLN A 216 -9.77 15.33 5.46
CA GLN A 216 -10.00 16.31 4.41
C GLN A 216 -9.61 17.73 4.87
N ALA A 217 -9.89 18.08 6.13
CA ALA A 217 -9.45 19.34 6.71
C ALA A 217 -7.91 19.45 6.80
N PHE A 218 -7.23 18.32 7.04
CA PHE A 218 -5.76 18.24 7.07
C PHE A 218 -5.14 18.37 5.68
N THR A 219 -5.61 17.58 4.72
CA THR A 219 -5.05 17.54 3.34
C THR A 219 -5.55 18.66 2.46
N LYS A 220 -6.75 19.19 2.74
CA LYS A 220 -7.55 20.07 1.84
C LYS A 220 -7.67 19.50 0.43
N TRP A 221 -7.71 18.18 0.34
CA TRP A 221 -7.81 17.43 -0.90
C TRP A 221 -8.86 16.33 -0.75
N SER A 222 -9.57 16.02 -1.83
CA SER A 222 -10.67 15.04 -1.81
C SER A 222 -10.24 13.60 -2.10
N ALA A 223 -8.99 13.40 -2.54
CA ALA A 223 -8.51 12.06 -2.83
C ALA A 223 -8.44 11.21 -1.55
N ILE A 224 -8.81 9.94 -1.68
CA ILE A 224 -8.68 8.99 -0.58
C ILE A 224 -7.20 8.84 -0.23
N CYS A 225 -6.91 9.00 1.06
CA CYS A 225 -5.62 8.78 1.67
C CYS A 225 -5.70 7.48 2.46
N GLY A 226 -5.24 6.38 1.87
CA GLY A 226 -5.41 5.04 2.43
C GLY A 226 -4.47 4.77 3.60
N VAL A 227 -4.93 3.95 4.53
CA VAL A 227 -4.12 3.43 5.63
C VAL A 227 -3.79 1.98 5.36
N ARG A 228 -2.52 1.64 5.39
CA ARG A 228 -2.07 0.24 5.36
C ARG A 228 -1.79 -0.24 6.77
N VAL A 229 -2.42 -1.35 7.16
CA VAL A 229 -2.12 -2.07 8.41
C VAL A 229 -1.57 -3.44 8.05
N VAL A 230 -0.35 -3.73 8.52
CA VAL A 230 0.30 -5.02 8.35
C VAL A 230 0.08 -5.84 9.60
N CYS A 231 -0.47 -7.03 9.45
CA CYS A 231 -0.83 -7.92 10.56
C CYS A 231 -0.23 -9.30 10.38
N LEU A 232 0.24 -9.89 11.47
CA LEU A 232 0.50 -11.33 11.55
C LEU A 232 -0.78 -12.04 12.02
N ASN A 233 -1.08 -13.18 11.43
CA ASN A 233 -2.28 -13.97 11.71
C ASN A 233 -1.88 -15.38 12.22
N GLY A 234 -1.90 -15.54 13.51
CA GLY A 234 -1.46 -16.77 14.19
C GLY A 234 -2.56 -17.45 15.01
N PRO A 235 -2.24 -18.54 15.71
CA PRO A 235 -3.20 -19.28 16.53
C PRO A 235 -3.82 -18.46 17.66
N GLN A 236 -3.16 -17.40 18.09
CA GLN A 236 -3.65 -16.50 19.15
C GLN A 236 -4.44 -15.31 18.60
N GLY A 237 -4.70 -15.29 17.29
CA GLY A 237 -5.39 -14.20 16.60
C GLY A 237 -4.48 -13.32 15.76
N VAL A 238 -5.01 -12.17 15.39
CA VAL A 238 -4.33 -11.18 14.53
C VAL A 238 -3.55 -10.19 15.39
N VAL A 239 -2.28 -9.99 15.04
CA VAL A 239 -1.40 -9.02 15.70
C VAL A 239 -0.94 -7.97 14.68
N PRO A 240 -1.40 -6.72 14.76
CA PRO A 240 -0.86 -5.63 13.95
C PRO A 240 0.60 -5.38 14.32
N ILE A 241 1.46 -5.31 13.29
CA ILE A 241 2.91 -5.09 13.47
C ILE A 241 3.39 -3.77 12.88
N GLN A 242 2.64 -3.19 11.95
CA GLN A 242 2.95 -1.90 11.38
C GLN A 242 1.69 -1.23 10.85
N ALA A 243 1.62 0.09 10.98
CA ALA A 243 0.62 0.90 10.30
C ALA A 243 1.27 2.13 9.64
N MET A 244 0.79 2.47 8.45
CA MET A 244 1.26 3.63 7.71
C MET A 244 0.09 4.31 6.98
N TRP A 245 0.10 5.62 7.00
CA TRP A 245 -0.87 6.42 6.27
C TRP A 245 -0.25 6.94 4.97
N LYS A 246 -0.88 6.64 3.85
CA LYS A 246 -0.49 7.08 2.52
C LYS A 246 -1.26 8.37 2.21
N VAL A 247 -0.56 9.48 2.04
CA VAL A 247 -1.19 10.81 1.87
C VAL A 247 -1.04 11.25 0.44
N ALA A 248 -2.17 11.33 -0.26
CA ALA A 248 -2.22 11.91 -1.60
C ALA A 248 -2.05 13.43 -1.51
N VAL A 249 -1.16 13.96 -2.33
CA VAL A 249 -0.91 15.40 -2.45
C VAL A 249 -1.40 15.88 -3.81
N ALA A 250 -2.18 16.95 -3.82
CA ALA A 250 -2.71 17.53 -5.06
C ALA A 250 -1.61 17.76 -6.11
N PRO A 251 -1.81 17.45 -7.38
CA PRO A 251 -3.07 17.01 -8.00
C PRO A 251 -3.30 15.50 -8.07
N ASN A 252 -2.59 14.70 -7.26
CA ASN A 252 -2.70 13.24 -7.30
C ASN A 252 -4.05 12.76 -6.77
N HIS A 253 -4.68 11.84 -7.47
CA HIS A 253 -5.94 11.20 -7.10
C HIS A 253 -5.78 9.77 -6.60
N VAL A 254 -4.53 9.30 -6.52
CA VAL A 254 -4.14 8.03 -5.91
C VAL A 254 -3.04 8.28 -4.90
N ASP A 255 -3.09 7.56 -3.81
CA ASP A 255 -2.21 7.72 -2.65
C ASP A 255 -0.90 6.92 -2.72
N ASN A 256 -0.63 6.25 -3.84
CA ASN A 256 0.55 5.40 -3.98
C ASN A 256 1.84 6.20 -3.80
N PHE A 257 2.61 5.84 -2.77
CA PHE A 257 3.87 6.52 -2.41
C PHE A 257 4.95 6.36 -3.47
N SER A 258 5.07 5.19 -4.10
CA SER A 258 6.02 4.91 -5.18
C SER A 258 7.45 5.41 -4.88
N SER A 259 7.91 5.28 -3.63
CA SER A 259 9.22 5.79 -3.16
C SER A 259 9.40 7.31 -3.36
N GLY A 260 8.33 8.08 -3.30
CA GLY A 260 8.33 9.53 -3.47
C GLY A 260 8.25 10.03 -4.92
N ARG A 261 8.33 9.15 -5.92
CA ARG A 261 8.35 9.54 -7.33
C ARG A 261 7.10 10.29 -7.82
N ARG A 262 5.99 10.14 -7.10
CA ARG A 262 4.71 10.79 -7.42
C ARG A 262 4.43 12.04 -6.59
N GLY A 263 5.32 12.39 -5.66
CA GLY A 263 5.10 13.53 -4.74
C GLY A 263 4.08 13.27 -3.63
N ASN A 264 3.56 12.04 -3.51
CA ASN A 264 2.74 11.64 -2.37
C ASN A 264 3.63 11.40 -1.13
N LEU A 265 3.00 11.50 0.03
CA LEU A 265 3.68 11.34 1.30
C LEU A 265 3.31 10.01 1.95
N ILE A 266 4.17 9.58 2.89
CA ILE A 266 3.88 8.45 3.77
C ILE A 266 4.12 8.88 5.20
N ALA A 267 3.22 8.50 6.10
CA ALA A 267 3.30 8.86 7.51
C ALA A 267 3.27 7.62 8.40
N ASN A 268 4.01 7.69 9.51
CA ASN A 268 3.97 6.68 10.55
C ASN A 268 2.70 6.83 11.40
N VAL A 269 2.06 5.72 11.68
CA VAL A 269 0.88 5.64 12.54
C VAL A 269 1.21 4.78 13.75
N ASP A 270 0.96 5.31 14.94
CA ASP A 270 1.06 4.53 16.18
C ASP A 270 -0.04 3.46 16.22
N LEU A 271 0.35 2.21 16.40
CA LEU A 271 -0.56 1.07 16.35
C LEU A 271 -1.63 1.09 17.45
N LYS A 272 -1.33 1.66 18.61
CA LYS A 272 -2.26 1.68 19.76
C LYS A 272 -3.26 2.83 19.66
N THR A 273 -2.78 3.99 19.23
CA THR A 273 -3.55 5.24 19.35
C THR A 273 -4.07 5.78 18.02
N GLY A 274 -3.53 5.30 16.88
CA GLY A 274 -3.80 5.88 15.58
C GLY A 274 -3.16 7.26 15.36
N GLU A 275 -2.28 7.69 16.27
CA GLU A 275 -1.60 8.99 16.18
C GLU A 275 -0.58 9.00 15.03
N VAL A 276 -0.59 10.08 14.25
CA VAL A 276 0.33 10.30 13.15
C VAL A 276 1.53 11.08 13.67
N SER A 277 2.70 10.45 13.70
CA SER A 277 3.86 11.03 14.39
C SER A 277 4.93 11.60 13.46
N ARG A 278 4.99 11.18 12.21
CA ARG A 278 6.04 11.56 11.28
C ARG A 278 5.61 11.33 9.84
N MET A 279 5.93 12.27 8.97
CA MET A 279 5.59 12.19 7.54
C MET A 279 6.83 12.46 6.69
N VAL A 280 7.00 11.73 5.59
CA VAL A 280 8.13 11.87 4.66
C VAL A 280 7.66 11.82 3.21
N ASP A 281 8.43 12.44 2.31
CA ASP A 281 8.14 12.52 0.88
C ASP A 281 8.87 11.46 0.05
N LYS A 282 10.02 10.97 0.50
CA LYS A 282 10.87 10.02 -0.24
C LYS A 282 11.88 9.33 0.65
N TYR A 283 12.66 8.42 0.06
CA TYR A 283 13.79 7.80 0.74
C TYR A 283 15.00 8.74 0.82
N TRP A 284 15.87 8.46 1.78
CA TRP A 284 17.16 9.11 1.91
C TRP A 284 17.99 8.96 0.59
N PRO A 285 18.87 9.92 0.19
CA PRO A 285 19.37 11.04 0.99
C PRO A 285 18.47 12.28 1.02
N ASP A 286 17.56 12.40 0.09
CA ASP A 286 16.75 13.60 -0.09
C ASP A 286 15.46 13.60 0.73
N THR A 287 15.34 12.69 1.70
CA THR A 287 14.18 12.60 2.57
C THR A 287 13.91 13.91 3.29
N GLN A 288 12.74 14.49 3.03
CA GLN A 288 12.21 15.56 3.87
C GLN A 288 11.28 14.97 4.92
N VAL A 289 11.45 15.41 6.15
CA VAL A 289 10.57 15.06 7.27
C VAL A 289 9.70 16.26 7.55
N PHE A 290 8.40 16.03 7.58
CA PHE A 290 7.40 17.07 7.78
C PHE A 290 6.77 16.93 9.16
N GLU A 291 6.67 18.05 9.88
CA GLU A 291 5.91 18.20 11.12
C GLU A 291 4.53 18.83 10.85
N SER A 292 4.30 19.26 9.61
CA SER A 292 3.03 19.78 9.11
C SER A 292 2.84 19.34 7.66
N HIS A 293 1.61 19.35 7.17
CA HIS A 293 1.35 19.03 5.75
C HIS A 293 1.99 20.09 4.84
N PRO A 294 2.86 19.73 3.88
CA PRO A 294 3.69 20.68 3.15
C PRO A 294 2.91 21.69 2.30
N VAL A 295 1.68 21.36 1.90
CA VAL A 295 0.84 22.24 1.08
C VAL A 295 -0.12 23.06 1.93
N THR A 296 -0.71 22.46 2.97
CA THR A 296 -1.77 23.12 3.76
C THR A 296 -1.24 23.83 5.01
N GLY A 297 -0.02 23.48 5.46
CA GLY A 297 0.58 23.97 6.69
C GLY A 297 -0.04 23.43 7.97
N VAL A 298 -1.06 22.54 7.89
CA VAL A 298 -1.71 21.99 9.07
C VAL A 298 -0.74 21.08 9.83
N PRO A 299 -0.53 21.28 11.15
CA PRO A 299 0.44 20.50 11.91
C PRO A 299 0.02 19.04 12.09
N LEU A 300 1.03 18.14 12.15
CA LEU A 300 0.83 16.72 12.49
C LEU A 300 0.55 16.52 13.99
N ALA A 301 1.03 17.42 14.84
CA ALA A 301 0.89 17.30 16.28
C ALA A 301 -0.58 17.15 16.68
N GLY A 302 -0.90 16.04 17.37
CA GLY A 302 -2.26 15.72 17.79
C GLY A 302 -3.17 15.15 16.70
N LEU A 303 -2.67 14.97 15.48
CA LEU A 303 -3.44 14.31 14.42
C LEU A 303 -3.58 12.82 14.74
N ARG A 304 -4.82 12.38 14.86
CA ARG A 304 -5.17 10.96 14.98
C ARG A 304 -6.05 10.53 13.81
N LEU A 305 -5.82 9.34 13.32
CA LEU A 305 -6.68 8.75 12.31
C LEU A 305 -8.05 8.43 12.92
N PRO A 306 -9.16 8.86 12.30
CA PRO A 306 -10.49 8.60 12.83
C PRO A 306 -10.80 7.10 12.86
N ASP A 307 -11.65 6.69 13.81
CA ASP A 307 -12.15 5.33 13.96
C ASP A 307 -11.06 4.26 14.03
N TRP A 308 -9.91 4.58 14.60
CA TRP A 308 -8.73 3.69 14.61
C TRP A 308 -9.00 2.35 15.29
N GLU A 309 -9.70 2.34 16.40
CA GLU A 309 -10.08 1.10 17.09
C GLU A 309 -10.91 0.18 16.18
N ARG A 310 -11.83 0.78 15.39
CA ARG A 310 -12.62 0.02 14.42
C ARG A 310 -11.77 -0.55 13.28
N VAL A 311 -10.73 0.15 12.84
CA VAL A 311 -9.76 -0.37 11.86
C VAL A 311 -9.09 -1.64 12.41
N LEU A 312 -8.61 -1.60 13.65
CA LEU A 312 -7.97 -2.77 14.28
C LEU A 312 -8.95 -3.93 14.49
N GLU A 313 -10.18 -3.64 14.89
CA GLU A 313 -11.24 -4.64 15.03
C GLU A 313 -11.53 -5.33 13.68
N ILE A 314 -11.62 -4.57 12.58
CA ILE A 314 -11.82 -5.13 11.24
C ILE A 314 -10.63 -6.01 10.83
N CYS A 315 -9.38 -5.61 11.12
CA CYS A 315 -8.22 -6.47 10.90
C CYS A 315 -8.34 -7.80 11.64
N HIS A 316 -8.80 -7.76 12.88
CA HIS A 316 -8.98 -8.95 13.71
C HIS A 316 -10.06 -9.87 13.15
N LEU A 317 -11.23 -9.34 12.84
CA LEU A 317 -12.34 -10.09 12.23
C LEU A 317 -11.95 -10.65 10.85
N GLY A 318 -11.30 -9.82 10.03
CA GLY A 318 -10.86 -10.19 8.69
C GLY A 318 -9.81 -11.31 8.68
N GLY A 319 -8.94 -11.36 9.69
CA GLY A 319 -7.95 -12.43 9.82
C GLY A 319 -8.56 -13.81 9.95
N ALA A 320 -9.70 -13.91 10.62
CA ALA A 320 -10.43 -15.17 10.78
C ALA A 320 -11.00 -15.71 9.45
N LEU A 321 -11.23 -14.85 8.46
CA LEU A 321 -11.73 -15.26 7.14
C LEU A 321 -10.62 -15.90 6.27
N PHE A 322 -9.35 -15.57 6.55
CA PHE A 322 -8.20 -16.00 5.73
C PHE A 322 -7.14 -16.70 6.59
N PRO A 323 -7.47 -17.81 7.29
CA PRO A 323 -6.61 -18.42 8.31
C PRO A 323 -5.31 -19.01 7.76
N LEU A 324 -5.24 -19.30 6.47
CA LEU A 324 -4.04 -19.81 5.79
C LEU A 324 -3.06 -18.69 5.40
N MET A 325 -3.51 -17.45 5.29
CA MET A 325 -2.63 -16.30 5.14
C MET A 325 -2.11 -15.92 6.52
N LYS A 326 -0.79 -15.98 6.71
CA LYS A 326 -0.14 -15.68 7.98
C LYS A 326 0.35 -14.25 8.10
N ILE A 327 0.39 -13.53 6.98
CA ILE A 327 0.59 -12.08 6.96
C ILE A 327 -0.46 -11.44 6.05
N HIS A 328 -1.07 -10.37 6.54
CA HIS A 328 -2.07 -9.59 5.84
C HIS A 328 -1.58 -8.15 5.70
N HIS A 329 -1.75 -7.56 4.52
CA HIS A 329 -1.57 -6.13 4.29
C HIS A 329 -2.94 -5.54 3.94
N TRP A 330 -3.64 -5.02 4.94
CA TRP A 330 -4.96 -4.42 4.79
C TRP A 330 -4.83 -2.98 4.33
N ASP A 331 -5.52 -2.59 3.27
CA ASP A 331 -5.65 -1.20 2.86
C ASP A 331 -7.07 -0.70 3.16
N PHE A 332 -7.16 0.39 3.95
CA PHE A 332 -8.41 1.02 4.36
C PHE A 332 -8.54 2.41 3.77
N ALA A 333 -9.78 2.78 3.41
CA ALA A 333 -10.20 4.16 3.31
C ALA A 333 -10.86 4.57 4.63
N LEU A 334 -10.45 5.69 5.20
CA LEU A 334 -11.13 6.30 6.35
C LEU A 334 -12.10 7.33 5.80
N THR A 335 -13.39 7.00 5.85
CA THR A 335 -14.45 7.78 5.23
C THR A 335 -15.32 8.50 6.26
N ALA A 336 -16.21 9.38 5.79
CA ALA A 336 -17.19 10.03 6.64
C ALA A 336 -18.17 9.05 7.32
N GLN A 337 -18.30 7.83 6.78
CA GLN A 337 -19.15 6.76 7.31
C GLN A 337 -18.37 5.70 8.09
N GLY A 338 -17.09 5.93 8.36
CA GLY A 338 -16.18 5.01 9.02
C GLY A 338 -15.20 4.32 8.07
N PRO A 339 -14.38 3.39 8.58
CA PRO A 339 -13.36 2.70 7.78
C PRO A 339 -13.98 1.68 6.84
N LEU A 340 -13.56 1.70 5.57
CA LEU A 340 -13.90 0.70 4.55
C LEU A 340 -12.64 0.01 4.07
N ILE A 341 -12.70 -1.30 3.89
CA ILE A 341 -11.60 -2.06 3.30
C ILE A 341 -11.58 -1.81 1.79
N LEU A 342 -10.44 -1.35 1.28
CA LEU A 342 -10.21 -1.17 -0.15
C LEU A 342 -9.73 -2.45 -0.82
N GLU A 343 -8.80 -3.15 -0.15
CA GLU A 343 -8.21 -4.40 -0.61
C GLU A 343 -7.43 -5.11 0.51
N LEU A 344 -7.22 -6.41 0.32
CA LEU A 344 -6.25 -7.22 1.03
C LEU A 344 -5.09 -7.51 0.08
N ASN A 345 -3.86 -7.39 0.57
CA ASN A 345 -2.66 -7.75 -0.19
C ASN A 345 -1.89 -8.87 0.52
N ASP A 346 -1.33 -9.79 -0.25
CA ASP A 346 -0.42 -10.86 0.23
C ASP A 346 1.02 -10.39 0.35
N ILE A 347 1.39 -9.42 -0.48
CA ILE A 347 2.69 -8.76 -0.50
C ILE A 347 2.44 -7.26 -0.50
N GLY A 348 3.06 -6.52 0.39
CA GLY A 348 2.90 -5.08 0.48
C GLY A 348 4.21 -4.36 0.81
N GLY A 349 4.26 -3.08 0.48
CA GLY A 349 5.35 -2.22 0.93
C GLY A 349 5.34 -2.14 2.45
N ILE A 350 6.51 -2.36 3.04
CA ILE A 350 6.77 -2.24 4.46
C ILE A 350 7.68 -1.03 4.63
N ALA A 351 7.24 -0.05 5.41
CA ALA A 351 7.99 1.18 5.57
C ALA A 351 8.83 1.14 6.86
N GLN A 352 10.10 0.83 6.71
CA GLN A 352 11.08 0.92 7.82
C GLN A 352 11.77 2.29 7.88
N LEU A 353 11.10 3.33 7.35
CA LEU A 353 11.62 4.72 7.23
C LEU A 353 11.55 5.50 8.54
N PHE A 354 10.85 4.98 9.53
CA PHE A 354 10.53 5.72 10.77
C PHE A 354 11.39 5.29 11.96
N GLY A 355 12.51 4.61 11.70
CA GLY A 355 13.47 4.19 12.73
C GLY A 355 13.05 2.92 13.48
N GLY A 356 12.07 2.17 12.99
CA GLY A 356 11.65 0.88 13.53
C GLY A 356 11.86 -0.24 12.51
N GLY A 357 12.55 -1.30 12.90
CA GLY A 357 12.68 -2.53 12.12
C GLY A 357 11.44 -3.42 12.26
N LEU A 358 11.24 -4.29 11.29
CA LEU A 358 10.11 -5.23 11.26
C LEU A 358 10.42 -6.53 12.01
N LEU A 359 11.71 -6.92 12.09
CA LEU A 359 12.17 -8.16 12.69
C LEU A 359 12.30 -8.02 14.22
N THR A 360 11.22 -7.65 14.89
CA THR A 360 11.15 -7.71 16.35
C THR A 360 11.27 -9.18 16.83
N GLU A 361 11.56 -9.40 18.10
CA GLU A 361 11.62 -10.74 18.68
C GLU A 361 10.36 -11.56 18.37
N ASN A 362 9.18 -10.98 18.59
CA ASN A 362 7.89 -11.63 18.28
C ASN A 362 7.76 -11.98 16.80
N THR A 363 8.21 -11.10 15.90
CA THR A 363 8.15 -11.34 14.46
C THR A 363 9.10 -12.45 14.03
N ARG A 364 10.29 -12.52 14.62
CA ARG A 364 11.26 -13.61 14.37
C ARG A 364 10.74 -14.95 14.85
N GLU A 365 10.18 -15.01 16.05
CA GLU A 365 9.56 -16.22 16.58
C GLU A 365 8.40 -16.67 15.70
N PHE A 366 7.53 -15.73 15.28
CA PHE A 366 6.43 -16.02 14.40
C PHE A 366 6.91 -16.61 13.05
N LEU A 367 7.93 -16.02 12.43
CA LEU A 367 8.54 -16.55 11.21
C LEU A 367 9.09 -17.96 11.40
N LYS A 368 9.84 -18.21 12.47
CA LYS A 368 10.39 -19.55 12.76
C LYS A 368 9.32 -20.62 12.95
N CYS A 369 8.17 -20.25 13.52
CA CYS A 369 7.05 -21.16 13.77
C CYS A 369 6.19 -21.43 12.52
N HIS A 370 6.06 -20.44 11.63
CA HIS A 370 5.03 -20.49 10.59
C HIS A 370 5.57 -20.49 9.14
N ALA A 371 6.84 -20.11 8.94
CA ALA A 371 7.41 -20.10 7.60
C ALA A 371 7.81 -21.52 7.12
N ASN A 372 7.71 -21.72 5.81
CA ASN A 372 8.28 -22.91 5.18
C ASN A 372 9.82 -22.80 5.15
N LEU A 373 10.49 -23.39 6.14
CA LEU A 373 11.95 -23.31 6.31
C LEU A 373 12.75 -24.03 5.22
N GLN A 374 12.12 -24.91 4.41
CA GLN A 374 12.77 -25.56 3.28
C GLN A 374 12.83 -24.62 2.08
N GLU A 375 11.74 -23.92 1.80
CA GLU A 375 11.67 -22.94 0.71
C GLU A 375 12.30 -21.60 1.07
N HIS A 376 12.33 -21.26 2.37
CA HIS A 376 12.82 -19.98 2.90
C HIS A 376 13.92 -20.17 3.94
N PRO A 377 15.10 -20.73 3.57
CA PRO A 377 16.16 -21.07 4.53
C PRO A 377 16.76 -19.84 5.26
N TRP A 378 16.58 -18.64 4.74
CA TRP A 378 17.01 -17.40 5.38
C TRP A 378 16.37 -17.16 6.75
N VAL A 379 15.17 -17.71 6.98
CA VAL A 379 14.45 -17.60 8.27
C VAL A 379 15.21 -18.31 9.38
N LYS A 380 16.01 -19.35 9.06
CA LYS A 380 16.84 -20.06 10.07
C LYS A 380 17.95 -19.17 10.64
N ALA A 381 18.33 -18.10 9.94
CA ALA A 381 19.36 -17.17 10.36
C ALA A 381 18.83 -16.01 11.22
N LEU A 382 17.50 -15.95 11.44
CA LEU A 382 16.87 -15.02 12.36
C LEU A 382 17.03 -15.50 13.80
#